data_69087965bca0cc6063e8777d03e89d58
#
_entry.id   69087965bca0cc6063e8777d03e89d58
#
_cell.length_a   1.000
_cell.length_b   1.000
_cell.length_c   1.000
_cell.angle_alpha   90.00
_cell.angle_beta   90.00
_cell.angle_gamma   90.00
#
_symmetry.space_group_name_H-M   'P 1'
#
loop_
_entity.id
_entity.type
_entity.pdbx_description
1 polymer ?
#
loop_
_entity_poly.entity_id
_entity_poly.type
_entity_poly.pdbx_seq_one_letter_code
_entity_poly.pdbx_strand_id
1 'polypeptide(L)'
;MYVVNKEVFLLNHTVKPGETLNQIARDYRKPLFEIIRANPSINPNLIYPGQSIIIPGFPDPSTIPFKIEISTQNRHLRLLKNGVLQKQYPIAVGRMLHSTPIGNFIIINKAPNPGGPFGTMWMSLSKEHYGIHGTNDPSSIGKFVSKGCIRMYNHDVEELARTIPIGTPVFIHP
;
A
#
# COMPACT_ATOMS: atom_id res chain seq x y z
N MET A 1 32.41 -18.11 -14.56
CA MET A 1 31.73 -17.04 -13.81
C MET A 1 30.33 -16.91 -14.42
N TYR A 2 29.34 -17.61 -13.85
CA TYR A 2 27.96 -17.58 -14.38
C TYR A 2 27.27 -16.31 -13.86
N VAL A 3 27.04 -15.34 -14.76
CA VAL A 3 26.15 -14.22 -14.49
C VAL A 3 24.73 -14.78 -14.61
N VAL A 4 24.11 -15.11 -13.47
CA VAL A 4 22.68 -15.38 -13.42
C VAL A 4 21.99 -14.03 -13.65
N ASN A 5 21.45 -13.80 -14.84
CA ASN A 5 20.51 -12.71 -15.08
C ASN A 5 19.32 -12.93 -14.12
N LYS A 6 19.33 -12.28 -12.97
CA LYS A 6 18.12 -12.11 -12.17
C LYS A 6 17.21 -11.21 -13.00
N GLU A 7 16.20 -11.81 -13.64
CA GLU A 7 15.09 -11.02 -14.16
C GLU A 7 14.52 -10.23 -12.97
N VAL A 8 14.73 -8.92 -13.00
CA VAL A 8 14.19 -8.03 -11.98
C VAL A 8 12.75 -7.77 -12.38
N PHE A 9 11.84 -8.54 -11.80
CA PHE A 9 10.40 -8.28 -11.94
C PHE A 9 10.10 -6.96 -11.21
N LEU A 10 9.85 -5.91 -11.99
CA LEU A 10 9.54 -4.58 -11.50
C LEU A 10 8.04 -4.36 -11.42
N LEU A 11 7.64 -3.56 -10.44
CA LEU A 11 6.25 -3.11 -10.32
C LEU A 11 5.82 -2.36 -11.58
N ASN A 12 4.70 -2.79 -12.16
CA ASN A 12 3.99 -2.09 -13.23
C ASN A 12 2.70 -1.49 -12.67
N HIS A 13 2.55 -0.17 -12.81
CA HIS A 13 1.32 0.54 -12.51
C HIS A 13 0.49 0.68 -13.79
N THR A 14 -0.76 0.26 -13.75
CA THR A 14 -1.72 0.51 -14.84
C THR A 14 -2.41 1.85 -14.59
N VAL A 15 -2.22 2.79 -15.50
CA VAL A 15 -2.81 4.14 -15.42
C VAL A 15 -4.33 4.06 -15.34
N LYS A 16 -4.90 4.72 -14.35
CA LYS A 16 -6.36 4.82 -14.17
C LYS A 16 -6.89 6.11 -14.82
N PRO A 17 -8.19 6.18 -15.12
CA PRO A 17 -8.80 7.42 -15.62
C PRO A 17 -8.51 8.63 -14.70
N GLY A 18 -8.03 9.72 -15.29
CA GLY A 18 -7.73 10.97 -14.59
C GLY A 18 -6.38 11.03 -13.87
N GLU A 19 -5.58 9.95 -13.87
CA GLU A 19 -4.23 10.01 -13.31
C GLU A 19 -3.25 10.77 -14.21
N THR A 20 -2.30 11.43 -13.57
CA THR A 20 -1.13 12.04 -14.21
C THR A 20 0.14 11.39 -13.69
N LEU A 21 1.24 11.49 -14.45
CA LEU A 21 2.51 10.92 -14.00
C LEU A 21 3.01 11.58 -12.71
N ASN A 22 2.71 12.88 -12.50
CA ASN A 22 2.99 13.57 -11.24
C ASN A 22 2.21 12.97 -10.06
N GLN A 23 0.93 12.63 -10.26
CA GLN A 23 0.14 12.00 -9.20
C GLN A 23 0.66 10.61 -8.88
N ILE A 24 0.99 9.80 -9.89
CA ILE A 24 1.59 8.48 -9.74
C ILE A 24 2.92 8.59 -8.96
N ALA A 25 3.77 9.57 -9.30
CA ALA A 25 5.02 9.81 -8.59
C ALA A 25 4.80 10.10 -7.09
N ARG A 26 3.81 10.96 -6.76
CA ARG A 26 3.44 11.24 -5.36
C ARG A 26 2.88 10.01 -4.64
N ASP A 27 2.00 9.28 -5.29
CA ASP A 27 1.35 8.08 -4.72
C ASP A 27 2.40 7.02 -4.33
N TYR A 28 3.43 6.83 -5.16
CA TYR A 28 4.54 5.91 -4.88
C TYR A 28 5.71 6.54 -4.11
N ARG A 29 5.65 7.83 -3.80
CA ARG A 29 6.73 8.60 -3.15
C ARG A 29 8.06 8.46 -3.89
N LYS A 30 8.00 8.54 -5.23
CA LYS A 30 9.16 8.49 -6.11
C LYS A 30 9.38 9.86 -6.77
N PRO A 31 10.63 10.30 -6.92
CA PRO A 31 10.93 11.44 -7.77
C PRO A 31 10.44 11.18 -9.20
N LEU A 32 9.76 12.19 -9.78
CA LEU A 32 9.19 12.06 -11.14
C LEU A 32 10.25 11.65 -12.17
N PHE A 33 11.46 12.20 -12.05
CA PHE A 33 12.55 11.91 -13.00
C PHE A 33 12.97 10.42 -12.97
N GLU A 34 12.88 9.74 -11.83
CA GLU A 34 13.17 8.29 -11.75
C GLU A 34 12.15 7.47 -12.52
N ILE A 35 10.86 7.85 -12.45
CA ILE A 35 9.80 7.18 -13.22
C ILE A 35 10.00 7.45 -14.71
N ILE A 36 10.26 8.70 -15.12
CA ILE A 36 10.53 9.05 -16.53
C ILE A 36 11.73 8.23 -17.05
N ARG A 37 12.81 8.16 -16.28
CA ARG A 37 14.02 7.41 -16.68
C ARG A 37 13.77 5.90 -16.82
N ALA A 38 12.90 5.34 -15.98
CA ALA A 38 12.51 3.93 -16.06
C ALA A 38 11.58 3.63 -17.24
N ASN A 39 10.99 4.65 -17.87
CA ASN A 39 10.00 4.54 -18.95
C ASN A 39 10.40 5.43 -20.15
N PRO A 40 11.51 5.18 -20.84
CA PRO A 40 12.06 6.09 -21.83
C PRO A 40 11.18 6.24 -23.09
N SER A 41 10.25 5.33 -23.32
CA SER A 41 9.34 5.34 -24.48
C SER A 41 8.02 6.08 -24.22
N ILE A 42 7.75 6.54 -22.99
CA ILE A 42 6.50 7.24 -22.69
C ILE A 42 6.65 8.75 -22.91
N ASN A 43 5.53 9.41 -23.27
CA ASN A 43 5.44 10.86 -23.19
C ASN A 43 5.00 11.25 -21.77
N PRO A 44 5.86 11.90 -20.94
CA PRO A 44 5.53 12.18 -19.54
C PRO A 44 4.37 13.17 -19.39
N ASN A 45 4.04 13.94 -20.43
CA ASN A 45 2.94 14.90 -20.42
C ASN A 45 1.64 14.31 -20.98
N LEU A 46 1.67 13.09 -21.49
CA LEU A 46 0.52 12.47 -22.15
C LEU A 46 0.51 10.97 -21.89
N ILE A 47 -0.18 10.58 -20.82
CA ILE A 47 -0.42 9.17 -20.46
C ILE A 47 -1.91 8.86 -20.58
N TYR A 48 -2.25 7.61 -20.85
CA TYR A 48 -3.63 7.17 -21.11
C TYR A 48 -4.07 6.08 -20.14
N PRO A 49 -5.36 6.02 -19.77
CA PRO A 49 -5.89 4.89 -19.01
C PRO A 49 -5.55 3.55 -19.68
N GLY A 50 -5.12 2.59 -18.85
CA GLY A 50 -4.66 1.28 -19.32
C GLY A 50 -3.18 1.20 -19.71
N GLN A 51 -2.48 2.33 -19.85
CA GLN A 51 -1.04 2.34 -20.11
C GLN A 51 -0.27 1.78 -18.91
N SER A 52 0.77 0.97 -19.18
CA SER A 52 1.65 0.41 -18.15
C SER A 52 2.83 1.33 -17.91
N ILE A 53 3.08 1.65 -16.63
CA ILE A 53 4.19 2.50 -16.17
C ILE A 53 5.03 1.70 -15.18
N ILE A 54 6.31 1.53 -15.48
CA ILE A 54 7.27 0.92 -14.55
C ILE A 54 7.54 1.86 -13.39
N ILE A 55 7.36 1.38 -12.17
CA ILE A 55 7.69 2.10 -10.93
C ILE A 55 8.98 1.51 -10.35
N PRO A 56 10.10 2.23 -10.43
CA PRO A 56 11.38 1.70 -9.99
C PRO A 56 11.47 1.52 -8.48
N GLY A 57 12.25 0.53 -8.06
CA GLY A 57 12.56 0.28 -6.64
C GLY A 57 11.51 -0.51 -5.87
N PHE A 58 10.49 -1.06 -6.56
CA PHE A 58 9.55 -2.00 -5.98
C PHE A 58 9.54 -3.31 -6.78
N PRO A 59 9.42 -4.47 -6.11
CA PRO A 59 9.25 -5.75 -6.78
C PRO A 59 7.85 -5.82 -7.43
N ASP A 60 7.69 -6.69 -8.40
CA ASP A 60 6.37 -7.07 -8.89
C ASP A 60 5.58 -7.73 -7.74
N PRO A 61 4.40 -7.21 -7.38
CA PRO A 61 3.58 -7.75 -6.30
C PRO A 61 3.22 -9.22 -6.47
N SER A 62 3.16 -9.73 -7.70
CA SER A 62 2.87 -11.13 -7.99
C SER A 62 3.97 -12.09 -7.51
N THR A 63 5.18 -11.58 -7.28
CA THR A 63 6.31 -12.37 -6.76
C THR A 63 6.31 -12.48 -5.23
N ILE A 64 5.45 -11.73 -4.56
CA ILE A 64 5.37 -11.69 -3.09
C ILE A 64 4.32 -12.71 -2.64
N PRO A 65 4.68 -13.67 -1.74
CA PRO A 65 3.74 -14.69 -1.29
C PRO A 65 2.63 -14.15 -0.37
N PHE A 66 2.81 -12.93 0.17
CA PHE A 66 1.86 -12.29 1.07
C PHE A 66 0.89 -11.38 0.32
N LYS A 67 -0.35 -11.32 0.81
CA LYS A 67 -1.40 -10.39 0.39
C LYS A 67 -2.17 -9.91 1.60
N ILE A 68 -2.55 -8.64 1.61
CA ILE A 68 -3.45 -8.06 2.58
C ILE A 68 -4.80 -7.82 1.91
N GLU A 69 -5.88 -8.25 2.56
CA GLU A 69 -7.26 -7.94 2.19
C GLU A 69 -7.93 -7.16 3.32
N ILE A 70 -8.57 -6.06 2.98
CA ILE A 70 -9.24 -5.17 3.95
C ILE A 70 -10.69 -5.02 3.55
N SER A 71 -11.61 -5.45 4.43
CA SER A 71 -13.02 -5.12 4.34
C SER A 71 -13.30 -3.89 5.20
N THR A 72 -13.69 -2.80 4.57
CA THR A 72 -14.04 -1.57 5.29
C THR A 72 -15.39 -1.72 6.00
N GLN A 73 -16.33 -2.43 5.42
CA GLN A 73 -17.65 -2.68 5.99
C GLN A 73 -17.57 -3.57 7.24
N ASN A 74 -16.78 -4.64 7.17
CA ASN A 74 -16.61 -5.59 8.27
C ASN A 74 -15.53 -5.16 9.27
N ARG A 75 -14.75 -4.14 8.97
CA ARG A 75 -13.66 -3.59 9.79
C ARG A 75 -12.65 -4.64 10.22
N HIS A 76 -12.19 -5.43 9.25
CA HIS A 76 -11.11 -6.38 9.46
C HIS A 76 -10.08 -6.32 8.35
N LEU A 77 -8.85 -6.68 8.71
CA LEU A 77 -7.72 -6.90 7.84
C LEU A 77 -7.35 -8.37 7.90
N ARG A 78 -7.21 -9.01 6.73
CA ARG A 78 -6.81 -10.41 6.58
C ARG A 78 -5.41 -10.46 5.96
N LEU A 79 -4.51 -11.18 6.60
CA LEU A 79 -3.20 -11.51 6.04
C LEU A 79 -3.27 -12.90 5.42
N LEU A 80 -2.97 -12.99 4.12
CA LEU A 80 -2.87 -14.24 3.38
C LEU A 80 -1.42 -14.51 2.99
N LYS A 81 -1.05 -15.80 2.93
CA LYS A 81 0.22 -16.27 2.36
C LYS A 81 -0.09 -17.37 1.37
N ASN A 82 0.32 -17.20 0.11
CA ASN A 82 0.01 -18.13 -0.99
C ASN A 82 -1.51 -18.43 -1.10
N GLY A 83 -2.34 -17.41 -0.89
CA GLY A 83 -3.81 -17.54 -0.92
C GLY A 83 -4.44 -18.10 0.34
N VAL A 84 -3.66 -18.57 1.32
CA VAL A 84 -4.15 -19.18 2.57
C VAL A 84 -4.18 -18.12 3.67
N LEU A 85 -5.33 -17.99 4.36
CA LEU A 85 -5.48 -17.09 5.50
C LEU A 85 -4.51 -17.46 6.62
N GLN A 86 -3.67 -16.52 7.01
CA GLN A 86 -2.74 -16.68 8.14
C GLN A 86 -3.32 -16.09 9.42
N LYS A 87 -3.86 -14.87 9.32
CA LYS A 87 -4.39 -14.15 10.48
C LYS A 87 -5.41 -13.09 10.04
N GLN A 88 -6.34 -12.80 10.93
CA GLN A 88 -7.29 -11.71 10.79
C GLN A 88 -7.16 -10.77 11.98
N TYR A 89 -7.17 -9.47 11.70
CA TYR A 89 -7.02 -8.41 12.68
C TYR A 89 -8.24 -7.50 12.67
N PRO A 90 -8.73 -7.06 13.84
CA PRO A 90 -9.72 -6.00 13.92
C PRO A 90 -9.07 -4.66 13.57
N ILE A 91 -9.78 -3.81 12.84
CA ILE A 91 -9.28 -2.50 12.41
C ILE A 91 -10.33 -1.41 12.63
N ALA A 92 -9.86 -0.15 12.65
CA ALA A 92 -10.72 1.00 12.43
C ALA A 92 -10.45 1.59 11.04
N VAL A 93 -11.48 2.14 10.41
CA VAL A 93 -11.45 2.67 9.04
C VAL A 93 -12.00 4.10 9.00
N GLY A 94 -11.94 4.72 7.82
CA GLY A 94 -12.44 6.05 7.56
C GLY A 94 -13.94 6.19 7.81
N ARG A 95 -14.32 7.32 8.40
CA ARG A 95 -15.74 7.70 8.56
C ARG A 95 -16.30 8.23 7.24
N MET A 96 -17.64 8.35 7.14
CA MET A 96 -18.38 8.65 5.92
C MET A 96 -17.81 9.83 5.08
N LEU A 97 -17.40 10.93 5.70
CA LEU A 97 -16.84 12.11 5.00
C LEU A 97 -15.35 11.98 4.62
N HIS A 98 -14.67 10.93 5.11
CA HIS A 98 -13.26 10.64 4.88
C HIS A 98 -13.09 9.13 4.74
N SER A 99 -13.70 8.55 3.72
CA SER A 99 -13.69 7.10 3.50
C SER A 99 -12.28 6.57 3.22
N THR A 100 -12.03 5.35 3.67
CA THR A 100 -10.85 4.60 3.25
C THR A 100 -10.94 4.33 1.75
N PRO A 101 -9.87 4.57 0.97
CA PRO A 101 -9.91 4.36 -0.47
C PRO A 101 -10.09 2.87 -0.81
N ILE A 102 -10.96 2.61 -1.78
CA ILE A 102 -11.19 1.26 -2.30
C ILE A 102 -10.26 1.02 -3.50
N GLY A 103 -9.75 -0.20 -3.64
CA GLY A 103 -8.92 -0.60 -4.78
C GLY A 103 -7.68 -1.41 -4.39
N ASN A 104 -6.74 -1.46 -5.34
CA ASN A 104 -5.49 -2.19 -5.20
C ASN A 104 -4.34 -1.22 -4.94
N PHE A 105 -3.58 -1.51 -3.90
CA PHE A 105 -2.41 -0.76 -3.45
C PHE A 105 -1.27 -1.70 -3.13
N ILE A 106 -0.11 -1.17 -2.79
CA ILE A 106 1.00 -1.91 -2.20
C ILE A 106 1.52 -1.17 -0.96
N ILE A 107 2.21 -1.88 -0.09
CA ILE A 107 3.00 -1.27 0.99
C ILE A 107 4.29 -0.71 0.39
N ILE A 108 4.50 0.60 0.52
CA ILE A 108 5.66 1.29 -0.09
C ILE A 108 6.77 1.65 0.91
N ASN A 109 6.45 1.75 2.19
CA ASN A 109 7.45 1.91 3.25
C ASN A 109 6.91 1.45 4.61
N LYS A 110 7.83 1.38 5.59
CA LYS A 110 7.53 1.14 7.00
C LYS A 110 8.32 2.13 7.84
N ALA A 111 7.65 2.82 8.74
CA ALA A 111 8.24 3.81 9.64
C ALA A 111 7.91 3.41 11.08
N PRO A 112 8.88 2.89 11.85
CA PRO A 112 8.68 2.56 13.25
C PRO A 112 8.59 3.84 14.10
N ASN A 113 7.80 3.75 15.18
CA ASN A 113 7.65 4.78 16.22
C ASN A 113 7.28 6.18 15.70
N PRO A 114 6.26 6.31 14.82
CA PRO A 114 5.80 7.63 14.39
C PRO A 114 5.22 8.45 15.56
N GLY A 115 4.67 7.79 16.56
CA GLY A 115 4.13 8.40 17.76
C GLY A 115 2.74 9.01 17.59
N GLY A 116 2.19 9.54 18.69
CA GLY A 116 0.90 10.21 18.72
C GLY A 116 -0.23 9.32 18.17
N PRO A 117 -1.12 9.87 17.36
CA PRO A 117 -2.28 9.13 16.84
C PRO A 117 -1.92 7.97 15.91
N PHE A 118 -0.66 7.87 15.47
CA PHE A 118 -0.17 6.82 14.57
C PHE A 118 0.46 5.63 15.31
N GLY A 119 0.56 5.70 16.64
CA GLY A 119 1.04 4.61 17.48
C GLY A 119 2.52 4.25 17.22
N THR A 120 2.82 2.96 17.20
CA THR A 120 4.20 2.43 17.16
C THR A 120 4.70 2.05 15.77
N MET A 121 3.84 2.03 14.75
CA MET A 121 4.21 1.69 13.39
C MET A 121 3.31 2.39 12.39
N TRP A 122 3.90 2.88 11.30
CA TRP A 122 3.21 3.36 10.12
C TRP A 122 3.70 2.60 8.89
N MET A 123 2.77 2.11 8.06
CA MET A 123 3.04 1.53 6.75
C MET A 123 2.28 2.32 5.69
N SER A 124 3.00 2.98 4.77
CA SER A 124 2.37 3.75 3.71
C SER A 124 1.82 2.84 2.62
N LEU A 125 0.62 3.15 2.14
CA LEU A 125 0.08 2.63 0.89
C LEU A 125 0.63 3.40 -0.31
N SER A 126 0.58 2.79 -1.50
CA SER A 126 0.80 3.46 -2.79
C SER A 126 -0.38 4.38 -3.15
N LYS A 127 -0.74 5.22 -2.20
CA LYS A 127 -1.70 6.31 -2.28
C LYS A 127 -1.28 7.39 -1.31
N GLU A 128 -1.07 8.60 -1.83
CA GLU A 128 -0.63 9.74 -1.02
C GLU A 128 -1.57 9.95 0.18
N HIS A 129 -0.99 10.19 1.36
CA HIS A 129 -1.67 10.39 2.65
C HIS A 129 -2.40 9.18 3.26
N TYR A 130 -2.34 8.01 2.66
CA TYR A 130 -2.98 6.80 3.22
C TYR A 130 -1.96 5.78 3.71
N GLY A 131 -2.32 5.08 4.78
CA GLY A 131 -1.48 4.06 5.39
C GLY A 131 -2.24 3.16 6.36
N ILE A 132 -1.55 2.13 6.80
CA ILE A 132 -1.92 1.23 7.90
C ILE A 132 -1.02 1.57 9.08
N HIS A 133 -1.59 1.86 10.23
CA HIS A 133 -0.82 2.32 11.38
C HIS A 133 -1.40 1.88 12.72
N GLY A 134 -0.58 1.97 13.77
CA GLY A 134 -1.01 1.80 15.15
C GLY A 134 -1.89 2.94 15.65
N THR A 135 -2.14 2.99 16.94
CA THR A 135 -2.96 4.06 17.54
C THR A 135 -2.60 4.28 19.01
N ASN A 136 -2.76 5.51 19.48
CA ASN A 136 -2.78 5.85 20.90
C ASN A 136 -4.21 5.79 21.51
N ASP A 137 -5.22 5.49 20.68
CA ASP A 137 -6.60 5.27 21.09
C ASP A 137 -7.08 3.87 20.68
N PRO A 138 -6.76 2.82 21.48
CA PRO A 138 -7.17 1.45 21.18
C PRO A 138 -8.69 1.26 21.22
N SER A 139 -9.44 2.14 21.89
CA SER A 139 -10.91 2.08 21.92
C SER A 139 -11.56 2.40 20.58
N SER A 140 -10.80 2.96 19.63
CA SER A 140 -11.25 3.28 18.28
C SER A 140 -11.32 2.05 17.35
N ILE A 141 -10.64 0.97 17.70
CA ILE A 141 -10.60 -0.25 16.87
C ILE A 141 -12.02 -0.85 16.79
N GLY A 142 -12.39 -1.31 15.60
CA GLY A 142 -13.74 -1.78 15.28
C GLY A 142 -14.74 -0.69 14.89
N LYS A 143 -14.31 0.59 14.78
CA LYS A 143 -15.19 1.73 14.51
C LYS A 143 -14.86 2.44 13.19
N PHE A 144 -15.79 3.29 12.73
CA PHE A 144 -15.61 4.22 11.59
C PHE A 144 -15.21 5.60 12.14
N VAL A 145 -13.91 5.82 12.35
CA VAL A 145 -13.44 7.02 13.09
C VAL A 145 -12.25 7.72 12.44
N SER A 146 -11.52 7.07 11.54
CA SER A 146 -10.30 7.65 10.95
C SER A 146 -10.63 8.68 9.86
N LYS A 147 -9.58 9.38 9.39
CA LYS A 147 -9.64 10.25 8.21
C LYS A 147 -9.26 9.50 6.92
N GLY A 148 -9.57 8.19 6.86
CA GLY A 148 -9.32 7.33 5.71
C GLY A 148 -8.19 6.31 5.90
N CYS A 149 -7.26 6.52 6.83
CA CYS A 149 -6.24 5.53 7.17
C CYS A 149 -6.83 4.31 7.91
N ILE A 150 -6.11 3.21 7.85
CA ILE A 150 -6.47 1.96 8.53
C ILE A 150 -5.74 1.92 9.87
N ARG A 151 -6.49 1.89 11.00
CA ARG A 151 -5.92 1.78 12.34
C ARG A 151 -5.94 0.36 12.83
N MET A 152 -4.86 -0.05 13.47
CA MET A 152 -4.69 -1.34 14.13
C MET A 152 -4.27 -1.14 15.59
N TYR A 153 -4.41 -2.16 16.41
CA TYR A 153 -3.69 -2.18 17.69
C TYR A 153 -2.17 -2.13 17.42
N ASN A 154 -1.42 -1.51 18.33
CA ASN A 154 0.04 -1.36 18.15
C ASN A 154 0.74 -2.70 18.00
N HIS A 155 0.43 -3.69 18.82
CA HIS A 155 1.02 -5.02 18.73
C HIS A 155 0.68 -5.74 17.40
N ASP A 156 -0.53 -5.53 16.86
CA ASP A 156 -0.98 -6.13 15.61
C ASP A 156 -0.25 -5.52 14.40
N VAL A 157 -0.14 -4.19 14.35
CA VAL A 157 0.55 -3.53 13.23
C VAL A 157 2.05 -3.81 13.25
N GLU A 158 2.66 -3.94 14.43
CA GLU A 158 4.07 -4.36 14.56
C GLU A 158 4.29 -5.79 14.07
N GLU A 159 3.41 -6.72 14.46
CA GLU A 159 3.46 -8.11 13.98
C GLU A 159 3.31 -8.16 12.46
N LEU A 160 2.31 -7.48 11.92
CA LEU A 160 2.08 -7.40 10.48
C LEU A 160 3.31 -6.83 9.76
N ALA A 161 3.87 -5.71 10.26
CA ALA A 161 5.05 -5.06 9.67
C ALA A 161 6.30 -5.93 9.68
N ARG A 162 6.48 -6.78 10.70
CA ARG A 162 7.60 -7.75 10.74
C ARG A 162 7.40 -8.91 9.76
N THR A 163 6.17 -9.26 9.48
CA THR A 163 5.81 -10.45 8.67
C THR A 163 5.90 -10.18 7.17
N ILE A 164 5.42 -9.01 6.71
CA ILE A 164 5.29 -8.72 5.28
C ILE A 164 6.50 -7.93 4.74
N PRO A 165 6.95 -8.12 3.49
CA PRO A 165 7.93 -7.24 2.84
C PRO A 165 7.29 -5.95 2.29
N ILE A 166 8.13 -4.95 1.97
CA ILE A 166 7.73 -3.82 1.11
C ILE A 166 7.35 -4.38 -0.27
N GLY A 167 6.35 -3.80 -0.90
CA GLY A 167 5.75 -4.29 -2.16
C GLY A 167 4.55 -5.20 -1.95
N THR A 168 4.27 -5.64 -0.70
CA THR A 168 3.11 -6.50 -0.41
C THR A 168 1.82 -5.89 -0.94
N PRO A 169 1.05 -6.61 -1.79
CA PRO A 169 -0.21 -6.13 -2.32
C PRO A 169 -1.27 -6.00 -1.22
N VAL A 170 -2.06 -4.93 -1.33
CA VAL A 170 -3.18 -4.60 -0.43
C VAL A 170 -4.42 -4.37 -1.26
N PHE A 171 -5.42 -5.19 -1.07
CA PHE A 171 -6.74 -5.04 -1.68
C PHE A 171 -7.74 -4.52 -0.66
N ILE A 172 -8.33 -3.35 -0.92
CA ILE A 172 -9.33 -2.72 -0.05
C ILE A 172 -10.68 -2.75 -0.76
N HIS A 173 -11.67 -3.29 -0.08
CA HIS A 173 -13.06 -3.40 -0.57
C HIS A 173 -14.06 -3.04 0.54
N PRO A 174 -15.35 -2.83 0.21
CA PRO A 174 -16.42 -2.62 1.19
C PRO A 174 -16.56 -3.72 2.24
#